data_a597de53d85f0d8e098f3f5df234c605
#
_entry.id   a597de53d85f0d8e098f3f5df234c605
#
_cell.length_a   1.000
_cell.length_b   1.000
_cell.length_c   1.000
_cell.angle_alpha   90.00
_cell.angle_beta   90.00
_cell.angle_gamma   90.00
#
_symmetry.space_group_name_H-M   'P 1'
#
loop_
_entity.id
_entity.type
_entity.pdbx_description
1 polymer ?
#
loop_
_entity_poly.entity_id
_entity_poly.type
_entity_poly.pdbx_seq_one_letter_code
_entity_poly.pdbx_strand_id
1 'polypeptide(L)'
;MFAGYDFDVIQRSAGYLFRVGMTFTVTLTLIAMAGGIVFGTLLAMMRLSSFKPLAVLAGGYVNLMRSLPLVLVIFWFFFLVPYIGAWAIDASEPVRVGSWTSCVITFIMFEAAYYCQTKSDQCQRYLQMRCKTQSDQIRV
;
A
#
# COMPACT_ATOMS: atom_id res chain seq x y z
N MET A 1 28.53 17.08 28.66
CA MET A 1 28.69 16.30 27.41
C MET A 1 27.62 16.62 26.35
N PHE A 2 26.92 17.76 26.47
CA PHE A 2 25.88 18.24 25.55
C PHE A 2 26.20 19.61 24.94
N ALA A 3 27.48 20.02 24.93
CA ALA A 3 27.94 21.35 24.55
C ALA A 3 28.18 21.52 23.03
N GLY A 4 27.60 20.67 22.19
CA GLY A 4 27.78 20.71 20.74
C GLY A 4 26.48 20.63 19.93
N TYR A 5 25.32 20.71 20.58
CA TYR A 5 24.06 20.73 19.87
C TYR A 5 23.57 22.16 19.68
N ASP A 6 23.65 22.64 18.46
CA ASP A 6 23.10 23.94 18.06
C ASP A 6 21.55 23.87 18.02
N PHE A 7 20.93 24.13 19.18
CA PHE A 7 19.47 24.23 19.29
C PHE A 7 18.88 25.30 18.37
N ASP A 8 19.68 26.29 18.00
CA ASP A 8 19.29 27.38 17.09
C ASP A 8 19.01 26.88 15.66
N VAL A 9 19.76 25.88 15.20
CA VAL A 9 19.52 25.21 13.91
C VAL A 9 18.22 24.42 13.93
N ILE A 10 17.92 23.74 15.02
CA ILE A 10 16.66 22.99 15.19
C ILE A 10 15.47 23.95 15.18
N GLN A 11 15.56 25.09 15.88
CA GLN A 11 14.48 26.05 15.97
C GLN A 11 14.21 26.78 14.64
N ARG A 12 15.26 27.10 13.86
CA ARG A 12 15.13 27.65 12.52
C ARG A 12 14.57 26.64 11.51
N SER A 13 15.00 25.39 11.59
CA SER A 13 14.59 24.33 10.66
C SER A 13 13.22 23.74 11.03
N ALA A 14 12.79 23.80 12.29
CA ALA A 14 11.54 23.22 12.74
C ALA A 14 10.31 23.74 11.98
N GLY A 15 10.25 25.05 11.74
CA GLY A 15 9.14 25.65 10.99
C GLY A 15 9.07 25.18 9.54
N TYR A 16 10.23 25.04 8.90
CA TYR A 16 10.33 24.52 7.54
C TYR A 16 10.00 23.02 7.46
N LEU A 17 10.61 22.23 8.35
CA LEU A 17 10.35 20.79 8.43
C LEU A 17 8.87 20.50 8.70
N PHE A 18 8.27 21.23 9.63
CA PHE A 18 6.86 21.04 9.96
C PHE A 18 5.95 21.40 8.79
N ARG A 19 6.13 22.54 8.14
CA ARG A 19 5.30 22.94 6.98
C ARG A 19 5.47 22.00 5.79
N VAL A 20 6.71 21.76 5.38
CA VAL A 20 7.00 20.94 4.19
C VAL A 20 6.70 19.48 4.47
N GLY A 21 7.12 18.97 5.63
CA GLY A 21 6.88 17.58 6.02
C GLY A 21 5.39 17.27 6.21
N MET A 22 4.64 18.14 6.89
CA MET A 22 3.19 17.95 7.06
C MET A 22 2.45 18.01 5.72
N THR A 23 2.76 18.97 4.87
CA THR A 23 2.13 19.07 3.55
C THR A 23 2.43 17.83 2.72
N PHE A 24 3.69 17.38 2.71
CA PHE A 24 4.10 16.16 2.03
C PHE A 24 3.33 14.94 2.55
N THR A 25 3.30 14.75 3.86
CA THR A 25 2.65 13.59 4.49
C THR A 25 1.15 13.59 4.25
N VAL A 26 0.47 14.71 4.45
CA VAL A 26 -0.98 14.81 4.24
C VAL A 26 -1.34 14.55 2.77
N THR A 27 -0.62 15.17 1.83
CA THR A 27 -0.86 14.98 0.40
C THR A 27 -0.62 13.54 -0.02
N LEU A 28 0.49 12.94 0.43
CA LEU A 28 0.81 11.54 0.16
C LEU A 28 -0.28 10.60 0.70
N THR A 29 -0.70 10.82 1.95
CA THR A 29 -1.72 9.98 2.61
C THR A 29 -3.06 10.06 1.90
N LEU A 30 -3.51 11.26 1.51
CA LEU A 30 -4.78 11.43 0.79
C LEU A 30 -4.77 10.75 -0.57
N ILE A 31 -3.69 10.90 -1.33
CA ILE A 31 -3.54 10.26 -2.65
C ILE A 31 -3.45 8.73 -2.47
N ALA A 32 -2.65 8.25 -1.52
CA ALA A 32 -2.49 6.84 -1.25
C ALA A 32 -3.81 6.19 -0.79
N MET A 33 -4.55 6.86 0.08
CA MET A 33 -5.86 6.38 0.54
C MET A 33 -6.87 6.29 -0.59
N ALA A 34 -7.00 7.34 -1.41
CA ALA A 34 -7.92 7.34 -2.55
C ALA A 34 -7.55 6.24 -3.55
N GLY A 35 -6.28 6.14 -3.94
CA GLY A 35 -5.78 5.09 -4.83
C GLY A 35 -5.91 3.71 -4.22
N GLY A 36 -5.59 3.56 -2.94
CA GLY A 36 -5.69 2.31 -2.18
C GLY A 36 -7.12 1.76 -2.11
N ILE A 37 -8.12 2.62 -1.92
CA ILE A 37 -9.54 2.23 -1.93
C ILE A 37 -9.93 1.69 -3.31
N VAL A 38 -9.58 2.40 -4.38
CA VAL A 38 -9.93 2.01 -5.76
C VAL A 38 -9.27 0.68 -6.12
N PHE A 39 -7.94 0.60 -6.01
CA PHE A 39 -7.20 -0.61 -6.34
C PHE A 39 -7.50 -1.77 -5.37
N GLY A 40 -7.66 -1.49 -4.10
CA GLY A 40 -8.00 -2.49 -3.09
C GLY A 40 -9.39 -3.08 -3.30
N THR A 41 -10.36 -2.28 -3.73
CA THR A 41 -11.69 -2.78 -4.10
C THR A 41 -11.60 -3.68 -5.33
N LEU A 42 -10.83 -3.28 -6.35
CA LEU A 42 -10.60 -4.09 -7.55
C LEU A 42 -9.96 -5.44 -7.19
N LEU A 43 -8.90 -5.42 -6.36
CA LEU A 43 -8.25 -6.63 -5.87
C LEU A 43 -9.18 -7.51 -5.04
N ALA A 44 -10.05 -6.93 -4.21
CA ALA A 44 -11.04 -7.66 -3.44
C ALA A 44 -12.05 -8.36 -4.36
N MET A 45 -12.51 -7.70 -5.41
CA MET A 45 -13.40 -8.30 -6.42
C MET A 45 -12.70 -9.45 -7.17
N MET A 46 -11.44 -9.26 -7.55
CA MET A 46 -10.64 -10.33 -8.16
C MET A 46 -10.47 -11.54 -7.24
N ARG A 47 -10.23 -11.31 -5.95
CA ARG A 47 -10.06 -12.36 -4.94
C ARG A 47 -11.36 -13.13 -4.66
N LEU A 48 -12.51 -12.47 -4.78
CA LEU A 48 -13.84 -13.10 -4.60
C LEU A 48 -14.39 -13.70 -5.89
N SER A 49 -13.69 -13.53 -7.02
CA SER A 49 -14.11 -14.07 -8.30
C SER A 49 -14.11 -15.60 -8.31
N SER A 50 -15.06 -16.19 -9.01
CA SER A 50 -15.13 -17.64 -9.23
C SER A 50 -14.00 -18.17 -10.11
N PHE A 51 -13.26 -17.28 -10.78
CA PHE A 51 -12.13 -17.63 -11.64
C PHE A 51 -10.87 -17.88 -10.80
N LYS A 52 -10.59 -19.16 -10.51
CA LYS A 52 -9.52 -19.61 -9.60
C LYS A 52 -8.14 -18.96 -9.83
N PRO A 53 -7.60 -18.87 -11.07
CA PRO A 53 -6.27 -18.28 -11.25
C PRO A 53 -6.21 -16.80 -10.87
N LEU A 54 -7.30 -16.06 -11.09
CA LEU A 54 -7.39 -14.64 -10.73
C LEU A 54 -7.42 -14.45 -9.20
N ALA A 55 -8.17 -15.30 -8.51
CA ALA A 55 -8.24 -15.29 -7.05
C ALA A 55 -6.90 -15.67 -6.40
N VAL A 56 -6.17 -16.63 -6.96
CA VAL A 56 -4.84 -17.04 -6.48
C VAL A 56 -3.81 -15.92 -6.69
N LEU A 57 -3.82 -15.27 -7.85
CA LEU A 57 -2.94 -14.13 -8.15
C LEU A 57 -3.19 -12.97 -7.17
N ALA A 58 -4.44 -12.57 -6.98
CA ALA A 58 -4.79 -11.49 -6.04
C ALA A 58 -4.43 -11.86 -4.60
N GLY A 59 -4.68 -13.10 -4.19
CA GLY A 59 -4.30 -13.61 -2.86
C GLY A 59 -2.79 -13.64 -2.65
N GLY A 60 -2.03 -14.10 -3.63
CA GLY A 60 -0.58 -14.12 -3.62
C GLY A 60 0.03 -12.72 -3.51
N TYR A 61 -0.47 -11.78 -4.30
CA TYR A 61 -0.06 -10.38 -4.22
C TYR A 61 -0.30 -9.78 -2.83
N VAL A 62 -1.50 -9.95 -2.27
CA VAL A 62 -1.84 -9.42 -0.95
C VAL A 62 -0.96 -10.04 0.13
N ASN A 63 -0.73 -11.35 0.09
CA ASN A 63 0.14 -12.03 1.05
C ASN A 63 1.59 -11.57 0.92
N LEU A 64 2.10 -11.41 -0.31
CA LEU A 64 3.45 -10.93 -0.57
C LEU A 64 3.65 -9.51 -0.01
N MET A 65 2.75 -8.58 -0.33
CA MET A 65 2.85 -7.19 0.13
C MET A 65 2.79 -7.06 1.65
N ARG A 66 2.03 -7.93 2.33
CA ARG A 66 1.94 -7.94 3.80
C ARG A 66 3.09 -8.65 4.49
N SER A 67 3.80 -9.53 3.78
CA SER A 67 4.97 -10.23 4.32
C SER A 67 6.24 -9.40 4.27
N LEU A 68 6.27 -8.37 3.42
CA LEU A 68 7.44 -7.50 3.26
C LEU A 68 7.31 -6.23 4.10
N PRO A 69 8.38 -5.78 4.78
CA PRO A 69 8.37 -4.49 5.44
C PRO A 69 8.25 -3.36 4.40
N LEU A 70 7.42 -2.36 4.70
CA LEU A 70 7.15 -1.21 3.82
C LEU A 70 8.43 -0.56 3.27
N VAL A 71 9.43 -0.41 4.14
CA VAL A 71 10.72 0.21 3.78
C VAL A 71 11.41 -0.57 2.65
N LEU A 72 11.38 -1.90 2.71
CA LEU A 72 11.98 -2.76 1.68
C LEU A 72 11.26 -2.59 0.34
N VAL A 73 9.93 -2.47 0.35
CA VAL A 73 9.14 -2.27 -0.87
C VAL A 73 9.41 -0.89 -1.49
N ILE A 74 9.59 0.16 -0.68
CA ILE A 74 9.99 1.49 -1.15
C ILE A 74 11.36 1.41 -1.86
N PHE A 75 12.33 0.72 -1.26
CA PHE A 75 13.64 0.52 -1.90
C PHE A 75 13.54 -0.27 -3.21
N TRP A 76 12.71 -1.31 -3.24
CA TRP A 76 12.47 -2.08 -4.46
C TRP A 76 11.92 -1.22 -5.58
N PHE A 77 10.88 -0.42 -5.30
CA PHE A 77 10.30 0.47 -6.29
C PHE A 77 11.28 1.55 -6.74
N PHE A 78 12.07 2.07 -5.82
CA PHE A 78 13.02 3.13 -6.15
C PHE A 78 14.20 2.64 -7.00
N PHE A 79 14.72 1.46 -6.70
CA PHE A 79 15.90 0.93 -7.39
C PHE A 79 15.55 -0.03 -8.53
N LEU A 80 14.60 -0.93 -8.34
CA LEU A 80 14.33 -2.03 -9.26
C LEU A 80 13.43 -1.61 -10.43
N VAL A 81 12.41 -0.78 -10.18
CA VAL A 81 11.46 -0.34 -11.23
C VAL A 81 12.15 0.44 -12.35
N PRO A 82 13.10 1.37 -12.10
CA PRO A 82 13.85 2.03 -13.16
C PRO A 82 14.61 1.06 -14.07
N TYR A 83 15.20 0.02 -13.49
CA TYR A 83 15.98 -0.99 -14.25
C TYR A 83 15.07 -1.91 -15.05
N ILE A 84 13.99 -2.41 -14.44
CA ILE A 84 13.01 -3.25 -15.14
C ILE A 84 12.30 -2.44 -16.22
N GLY A 85 11.98 -1.19 -15.96
CA GLY A 85 11.38 -0.29 -16.94
C GLY A 85 12.28 -0.07 -18.14
N ALA A 86 13.57 0.19 -17.93
CA ALA A 86 14.55 0.34 -19.00
C ALA A 86 14.71 -0.95 -19.84
N TRP A 87 14.75 -2.09 -19.17
CA TRP A 87 14.83 -3.40 -19.83
C TRP A 87 13.58 -3.71 -20.66
N ALA A 88 12.37 -3.36 -20.16
CA ALA A 88 11.11 -3.61 -20.86
C ALA A 88 10.92 -2.71 -22.11
N ILE A 89 11.53 -1.52 -22.12
CA ILE A 89 11.42 -0.55 -23.21
C ILE A 89 12.66 -0.59 -24.12
N ASP A 90 13.62 -1.49 -23.83
CA ASP A 90 14.92 -1.61 -24.55
C ASP A 90 15.71 -0.27 -24.58
N ALA A 91 15.60 0.50 -23.50
CA ALA A 91 16.28 1.78 -23.34
C ALA A 91 17.69 1.58 -22.78
N SER A 92 18.65 2.29 -23.35
CA SER A 92 20.06 2.23 -22.93
C SER A 92 20.32 2.89 -21.55
N GLU A 93 19.35 3.64 -21.02
CA GLU A 93 19.47 4.30 -19.72
C GLU A 93 18.28 3.98 -18.80
N PRO A 94 18.49 3.89 -17.47
CA PRO A 94 17.41 3.65 -16.53
C PRO A 94 16.40 4.81 -16.53
N VAL A 95 15.13 4.47 -16.57
CA VAL A 95 14.04 5.45 -16.55
C VAL A 95 14.09 6.22 -15.23
N ARG A 96 14.26 7.54 -15.29
CA ARG A 96 14.31 8.39 -14.08
C ARG A 96 12.91 8.50 -13.45
N VAL A 97 12.64 7.64 -12.50
CA VAL A 97 11.42 7.74 -11.67
C VAL A 97 11.72 8.67 -10.49
N GLY A 98 10.98 9.76 -10.38
CA GLY A 98 11.13 10.70 -9.25
C GLY A 98 10.78 10.01 -7.91
N SER A 99 11.50 10.35 -6.85
CA SER A 99 11.26 9.81 -5.50
C SER A 99 9.82 9.97 -5.04
N TRP A 100 9.17 11.09 -5.38
CA TRP A 100 7.75 11.33 -5.11
C TRP A 100 6.85 10.29 -5.75
N THR A 101 7.03 10.05 -7.05
CA THR A 101 6.21 9.09 -7.80
C THR A 101 6.40 7.68 -7.28
N SER A 102 7.63 7.27 -6.97
CA SER A 102 7.92 5.97 -6.37
C SER A 102 7.23 5.79 -5.03
N CYS A 103 7.27 6.81 -4.15
CA CYS A 103 6.58 6.78 -2.87
C CYS A 103 5.06 6.64 -3.06
N VAL A 104 4.45 7.48 -3.90
CA VAL A 104 2.99 7.45 -4.14
C VAL A 104 2.55 6.07 -4.64
N ILE A 105 3.21 5.51 -5.64
CA ILE A 105 2.87 4.19 -6.19
C ILE A 105 3.01 3.11 -5.12
N THR A 106 4.11 3.11 -4.36
CA THR A 106 4.36 2.12 -3.31
C THR A 106 3.27 2.18 -2.24
N PHE A 107 2.92 3.37 -1.76
CA PHE A 107 1.88 3.53 -0.75
C PHE A 107 0.51 3.11 -1.26
N ILE A 108 0.13 3.46 -2.50
CA ILE A 108 -1.12 3.02 -3.11
C ILE A 108 -1.18 1.49 -3.16
N MET A 109 -0.11 0.83 -3.58
CA MET A 109 -0.06 -0.64 -3.65
C MET A 109 -0.16 -1.29 -2.28
N PHE A 110 0.47 -0.70 -1.27
CA PHE A 110 0.37 -1.17 0.11
C PHE A 110 -1.04 -1.03 0.67
N GLU A 111 -1.62 0.17 0.57
CA GLU A 111 -2.98 0.45 1.01
C GLU A 111 -3.99 -0.46 0.32
N ALA A 112 -3.83 -0.70 -0.99
CA ALA A 112 -4.69 -1.61 -1.74
C ALA A 112 -4.66 -3.04 -1.19
N ALA A 113 -3.48 -3.56 -0.81
CA ALA A 113 -3.34 -4.89 -0.24
C ALA A 113 -4.03 -5.00 1.14
N TYR A 114 -3.84 -4.01 2.01
CA TYR A 114 -4.49 -3.98 3.33
C TYR A 114 -6.01 -3.82 3.22
N TYR A 115 -6.47 -2.94 2.34
CA TYR A 115 -7.89 -2.72 2.10
C TYR A 115 -8.58 -3.98 1.54
N CYS A 116 -7.95 -4.65 0.57
CA CYS A 116 -8.42 -5.92 0.02
C CYS A 116 -8.59 -6.98 1.10
N GLN A 117 -7.61 -7.15 1.99
CA GLN A 117 -7.68 -8.11 3.08
C GLN A 117 -8.82 -7.79 4.04
N THR A 118 -8.95 -6.54 4.47
CA THR A 118 -10.00 -6.10 5.38
C THR A 118 -11.40 -6.39 4.80
N LYS A 119 -11.61 -6.09 3.52
CA LYS A 119 -12.88 -6.37 2.85
C LYS A 119 -13.18 -7.86 2.70
N SER A 120 -12.17 -8.66 2.36
CA SER A 120 -12.28 -10.10 2.28
C SER A 120 -12.66 -10.72 3.62
N ASP A 121 -12.02 -10.31 4.71
CA ASP A 121 -12.30 -10.81 6.06
C ASP A 121 -13.70 -10.41 6.54
N GLN A 122 -14.13 -9.20 6.24
CA GLN A 122 -15.49 -8.75 6.54
C GLN A 122 -16.54 -9.59 5.81
N CYS A 123 -16.34 -9.87 4.53
CA CYS A 123 -17.25 -10.70 3.74
C CYS A 123 -17.36 -12.13 4.31
N GLN A 124 -16.22 -12.74 4.66
CA GLN A 124 -16.22 -14.06 5.26
C GLN A 124 -16.93 -14.11 6.61
N ARG A 125 -16.71 -13.12 7.48
CA ARG A 125 -17.40 -13.03 8.78
C ARG A 125 -18.91 -12.89 8.60
N TYR A 126 -19.34 -12.07 7.65
CA TYR A 126 -20.76 -11.90 7.37
C TYR A 126 -21.42 -13.20 6.92
N LEU A 127 -20.78 -13.96 6.02
CA LEU A 127 -21.26 -15.26 5.55
C LEU A 127 -21.34 -16.28 6.70
N GLN A 128 -20.33 -16.33 7.57
CA GLN A 128 -20.32 -17.22 8.73
C GLN A 128 -21.45 -16.88 9.71
N MET A 129 -21.69 -15.61 10.00
CA MET A 129 -22.79 -15.19 10.86
C MET A 129 -24.15 -15.59 10.26
N ARG A 130 -24.34 -15.39 8.97
CA ARG A 130 -25.57 -15.75 8.27
C ARG A 130 -25.85 -17.26 8.29
N CYS A 131 -24.81 -18.06 8.02
CA CYS A 131 -24.92 -19.52 8.10
C CYS A 131 -25.25 -19.99 9.51
N LYS A 132 -24.66 -19.39 10.54
CA LYS A 132 -24.93 -19.71 11.94
C LYS A 132 -26.36 -19.39 12.32
N THR A 133 -26.85 -18.20 11.97
CA THR A 133 -28.23 -17.79 12.24
C THR A 133 -29.23 -18.74 11.57
N GLN A 134 -28.94 -19.17 10.34
CA GLN A 134 -29.80 -20.09 9.60
C GLN A 134 -29.81 -21.50 10.22
N SER A 135 -28.67 -21.97 10.71
CA SER A 135 -28.57 -23.28 11.40
C SER A 135 -29.32 -23.28 12.75
N ASP A 136 -29.31 -22.16 13.46
CA ASP A 136 -30.03 -22.02 14.73
C ASP A 136 -31.54 -21.98 14.52
N GLN A 137 -32.02 -21.39 13.41
CA GLN A 137 -33.44 -21.40 13.05
C GLN A 137 -33.98 -22.78 12.63
N ILE A 138 -33.13 -23.66 12.09
CA ILE A 138 -33.53 -25.01 11.69
C ILE A 138 -33.58 -25.97 12.90
N ARG A 139 -32.91 -25.60 13.99
CA ARG A 139 -32.83 -26.40 15.21
C ARG A 139 -34.01 -26.21 16.20
N VAL A 140 -34.85 -25.22 15.99
CA VAL A 140 -36.08 -24.98 16.73
C VAL A 140 -37.25 -25.66 16.03
#